data_553bf412786aace33b7256c8420638ae
#
_entry.id   553bf412786aace33b7256c8420638ae
#
_cell.length_a   1.000
_cell.length_b   1.000
_cell.length_c   1.000
_cell.angle_alpha   90.00
_cell.angle_beta   90.00
_cell.angle_gamma   90.00
#
_symmetry.space_group_name_H-M   'P 1'
#
loop_
_entity.id
_entity.type
_entity.pdbx_description
1 polymer ?
#
loop_
_entity_poly.entity_id
_entity_poly.type
_entity_poly.pdbx_seq_one_letter_code
_entity_poly.pdbx_strand_id
1 'polypeptide(L)'
;RGGGTPFFRNAELQQLGVPVIVGIYGTNPAGGGYHSISPTILIAHKDANMAVGGAGIVGGMNPKGYIDMEGAIQIAEATMAAKQVEVPGTIHVHYDKTGFFREVYDDEIGVIDGIKKYMDYLPAYDLEFFRVDEPAEPALDPNDLYSIIPMNQKKIYNIYDIIGRL
;
A
#
# COMPACT_ATOMS: atom_id res chain seq x y z
N ARG A 1 14.43 17.32 18.59
CA ARG A 1 15.52 17.19 17.63
C ARG A 1 15.48 15.79 17.00
N GLY A 2 15.19 15.65 15.71
CA GLY A 2 15.28 14.39 14.98
C GLY A 2 14.00 13.85 14.33
N GLY A 3 12.85 14.51 14.42
CA GLY A 3 11.61 14.04 13.79
C GLY A 3 11.67 13.85 12.27
N GLY A 4 12.55 14.58 11.58
CA GLY A 4 12.81 14.42 10.16
C GLY A 4 13.83 13.34 9.80
N THR A 5 14.59 12.84 10.79
CA THR A 5 15.67 11.87 10.54
C THR A 5 15.17 10.55 9.94
N PRO A 6 14.06 9.94 10.40
CA PRO A 6 13.54 8.72 9.79
C PRO A 6 13.16 8.89 8.32
N PHE A 7 12.55 10.01 7.94
CA PHE A 7 12.22 10.31 6.54
C PHE A 7 13.47 10.33 5.67
N PHE A 8 14.47 11.06 6.11
CA PHE A 8 15.76 11.15 5.41
C PHE A 8 16.44 9.80 5.30
N ARG A 9 16.50 9.03 6.39
CA ARG A 9 17.14 7.72 6.40
C ARG A 9 16.43 6.69 5.53
N ASN A 10 15.10 6.70 5.49
CA ASN A 10 14.36 5.82 4.58
C ASN A 10 14.67 6.13 3.11
N ALA A 11 14.73 7.42 2.75
CA ALA A 11 15.10 7.81 1.39
C ALA A 11 16.56 7.43 1.06
N GLU A 12 17.47 7.62 1.99
CA GLU A 12 18.90 7.25 1.85
C GLU A 12 19.08 5.74 1.66
N LEU A 13 18.39 4.91 2.46
CA LEU A 13 18.39 3.45 2.31
C LEU A 13 17.93 3.03 0.91
N GLN A 14 16.85 3.61 0.43
CA GLN A 14 16.33 3.28 -0.90
C GLN A 14 17.27 3.73 -2.03
N GLN A 15 17.91 4.88 -1.89
CA GLN A 15 18.94 5.32 -2.84
C GLN A 15 20.15 4.37 -2.88
N LEU A 16 20.45 3.74 -1.77
CA LEU A 16 21.49 2.71 -1.68
C LEU A 16 21.03 1.33 -2.16
N GLY A 17 19.79 1.20 -2.64
CA GLY A 17 19.24 -0.07 -3.08
C GLY A 17 18.81 -1.01 -1.95
N VAL A 18 18.77 -0.52 -0.71
CA VAL A 18 18.33 -1.32 0.44
C VAL A 18 16.82 -1.35 0.49
N PRO A 19 16.18 -2.52 0.38
CA PRO A 19 14.73 -2.62 0.46
C PRO A 19 14.22 -2.29 1.86
N VAL A 20 13.09 -1.58 1.92
CA VAL A 20 12.40 -1.23 3.15
C VAL A 20 11.00 -1.83 3.10
N ILE A 21 10.68 -2.70 4.06
CA ILE A 21 9.37 -3.33 4.19
C ILE A 21 8.65 -2.69 5.36
N VAL A 22 7.43 -2.24 5.15
CA VAL A 22 6.60 -1.60 6.17
C VAL A 22 5.26 -2.32 6.30
N GLY A 23 4.92 -2.70 7.52
CA GLY A 23 3.58 -3.14 7.90
C GLY A 23 2.89 -2.06 8.73
N ILE A 24 1.68 -1.67 8.38
CA ILE A 24 0.93 -0.67 9.11
C ILE A 24 -0.24 -1.25 9.88
N TYR A 25 -0.46 -0.69 11.07
CA TYR A 25 -1.59 -0.96 11.94
C TYR A 25 -2.25 0.34 12.38
N GLY A 26 -3.51 0.26 12.81
CA GLY A 26 -4.20 1.39 13.40
C GLY A 26 -4.18 2.63 12.52
N THR A 27 -4.11 3.79 13.13
CA THR A 27 -4.26 5.08 12.46
C THR A 27 -2.91 5.74 12.18
N ASN A 28 -2.60 5.97 10.90
CA ASN A 28 -1.34 6.53 10.42
C ASN A 28 -1.58 7.83 9.64
N PRO A 29 -1.98 8.94 10.29
CA PRO A 29 -2.20 10.21 9.60
C PRO A 29 -0.91 11.02 9.47
N ALA A 30 -0.88 11.93 8.52
CA ALA A 30 0.18 12.93 8.32
C ALA A 30 1.59 12.33 8.39
N GLY A 31 2.39 12.69 9.38
CA GLY A 31 3.76 12.20 9.56
C GLY A 31 3.87 10.68 9.63
N GLY A 32 2.94 10.00 10.30
CA GLY A 32 2.86 8.54 10.32
C GLY A 32 2.63 7.96 8.93
N GLY A 33 1.70 8.55 8.17
CA GLY A 33 1.47 8.19 6.77
C GLY A 33 2.70 8.44 5.90
N TYR A 34 3.39 9.57 6.06
CA TYR A 34 4.61 9.86 5.31
C TYR A 34 5.74 8.88 5.56
N HIS A 35 5.91 8.39 6.79
CA HIS A 35 6.86 7.31 7.06
C HIS A 35 6.51 6.03 6.29
N SER A 36 5.23 5.80 6.09
CA SER A 36 4.71 4.57 5.48
C SER A 36 4.67 4.61 3.94
N ILE A 37 4.65 5.79 3.30
CA ILE A 37 4.49 5.89 1.83
C ILE A 37 5.79 5.74 1.04
N SER A 38 6.93 5.65 1.70
CA SER A 38 8.24 5.56 1.05
C SER A 38 8.91 4.17 1.12
N PRO A 39 8.23 3.06 1.48
CA PRO A 39 8.87 1.77 1.49
C PRO A 39 8.92 1.15 0.09
N THR A 40 9.77 0.14 -0.04
CA THR A 40 9.80 -0.73 -1.22
C THR A 40 8.55 -1.63 -1.26
N ILE A 41 8.15 -2.14 -0.10
CA ILE A 41 6.97 -2.99 0.08
C ILE A 41 6.15 -2.45 1.24
N LEU A 42 4.87 -2.22 0.99
CA LEU A 42 3.91 -1.75 1.97
C LEU A 42 2.75 -2.74 2.11
N ILE A 43 2.56 -3.23 3.33
CA ILE A 43 1.47 -4.13 3.70
C ILE A 43 0.69 -3.57 4.88
N ALA A 44 -0.53 -4.01 5.08
CA ALA A 44 -1.40 -3.42 6.08
C ALA A 44 -2.26 -4.45 6.82
N HIS A 45 -2.64 -4.09 8.05
CA HIS A 45 -3.79 -4.68 8.74
C HIS A 45 -5.08 -4.12 8.12
N LYS A 46 -6.11 -4.94 7.97
CA LYS A 46 -7.39 -4.56 7.32
C LYS A 46 -8.09 -3.35 7.95
N ASP A 47 -7.93 -3.17 9.26
CA ASP A 47 -8.54 -2.06 10.00
C ASP A 47 -7.59 -0.85 10.14
N ALA A 48 -6.44 -0.86 9.48
CA ALA A 48 -5.54 0.27 9.47
C ALA A 48 -6.11 1.44 8.65
N ASN A 49 -5.57 2.62 8.93
CA ASN A 49 -5.88 3.83 8.16
C ASN A 49 -4.58 4.58 7.88
N MET A 50 -4.42 5.07 6.68
CA MET A 50 -3.28 5.87 6.29
C MET A 50 -3.72 7.03 5.40
N ALA A 51 -3.42 8.24 5.82
CA ALA A 51 -3.75 9.43 5.04
C ALA A 51 -2.74 10.55 5.28
N VAL A 52 -2.50 11.36 4.27
CA VAL A 52 -1.69 12.59 4.37
C VAL A 52 -2.32 13.58 5.35
N GLY A 53 -3.65 13.70 5.31
CA GLY A 53 -4.45 14.38 6.32
C GLY A 53 -5.43 13.43 6.96
N GLY A 54 -5.54 13.41 8.30
CA GLY A 54 -6.50 12.57 8.99
C GLY A 54 -7.94 12.85 8.50
N ALA A 55 -8.77 11.81 8.46
CA ALA A 55 -10.12 11.90 7.93
C ALA A 55 -10.97 13.02 8.58
N GLY A 56 -10.82 13.20 9.90
CA GLY A 56 -11.50 14.27 10.62
C GLY A 56 -11.07 15.67 10.18
N ILE A 57 -9.76 15.87 9.91
CA ILE A 57 -9.26 17.16 9.41
C ILE A 57 -9.74 17.42 7.99
N VAL A 58 -9.64 16.43 7.12
CA VAL A 58 -10.07 16.55 5.72
C VAL A 58 -11.58 16.83 5.63
N GLY A 59 -12.38 16.09 6.41
CA GLY A 59 -13.82 16.25 6.41
C GLY A 59 -14.32 17.52 7.11
N GLY A 60 -13.60 17.99 8.14
CA GLY A 60 -13.91 19.22 8.85
C GLY A 60 -13.39 20.48 8.19
N MET A 61 -12.59 20.39 7.12
CA MET A 61 -12.01 21.55 6.47
C MET A 61 -13.07 22.35 5.71
N ASN A 62 -13.30 23.57 6.16
CA ASN A 62 -14.24 24.47 5.51
C ASN A 62 -13.53 25.29 4.40
N PRO A 63 -14.20 25.57 3.26
CA PRO A 63 -13.66 26.43 2.21
C PRO A 63 -13.21 27.85 2.68
N LYS A 64 -13.73 28.30 3.82
CA LYS A 64 -13.31 29.57 4.45
C LYS A 64 -12.02 29.47 5.26
N GLY A 65 -11.35 28.33 5.30
CA GLY A 65 -10.04 28.14 5.93
C GLY A 65 -10.06 27.85 7.43
N TYR A 66 -11.19 27.46 7.99
CA TYR A 66 -11.28 26.95 9.37
C TYR A 66 -11.78 25.51 9.40
N ILE A 67 -11.56 24.81 10.50
CA ILE A 67 -12.03 23.43 10.69
C ILE A 67 -13.37 23.47 11.41
N ASP A 68 -14.36 22.83 10.82
CA ASP A 68 -15.61 22.50 11.48
C ASP A 68 -15.40 21.30 12.38
N MET A 69 -15.29 21.53 13.67
CA MET A 69 -15.01 20.50 14.66
C MET A 69 -16.13 19.47 14.76
N GLU A 70 -17.38 19.88 14.61
CA GLU A 70 -18.52 18.95 14.65
C GLU A 70 -18.51 18.02 13.44
N GLY A 71 -18.32 18.56 12.25
CA GLY A 71 -18.17 17.79 11.03
C GLY A 71 -16.92 16.88 11.06
N ALA A 72 -15.83 17.35 11.63
CA ALA A 72 -14.62 16.56 11.80
C ALA A 72 -14.83 15.33 12.71
N ILE A 73 -15.56 15.51 13.82
CA ILE A 73 -15.89 14.43 14.75
C ILE A 73 -16.83 13.42 14.07
N GLN A 74 -17.87 13.88 13.40
CA GLN A 74 -18.81 12.99 12.71
C GLN A 74 -18.11 12.13 11.64
N ILE A 75 -17.18 12.69 10.89
CA ILE A 75 -16.43 11.94 9.89
C ILE A 75 -15.44 10.97 10.54
N ALA A 76 -14.77 11.37 11.62
CA ALA A 76 -13.89 10.49 12.36
C ALA A 76 -14.65 9.29 12.96
N GLU A 77 -15.82 9.54 13.54
CA GLU A 77 -16.70 8.50 14.07
C GLU A 77 -17.22 7.58 12.96
N ALA A 78 -17.66 8.14 11.83
CA ALA A 78 -18.10 7.37 10.69
C ALA A 78 -16.95 6.50 10.12
N THR A 79 -15.73 7.01 10.10
CA THR A 79 -14.54 6.26 9.66
C THR A 79 -14.22 5.09 10.58
N MET A 80 -14.39 5.27 11.90
CA MET A 80 -14.18 4.21 12.88
C MET A 80 -15.32 3.19 12.91
N ALA A 81 -16.55 3.63 12.72
CA ALA A 81 -17.74 2.76 12.78
C ALA A 81 -18.00 1.99 11.48
N ALA A 82 -17.60 2.54 10.34
CA ALA A 82 -18.01 2.02 9.04
C ALA A 82 -16.86 1.31 8.33
N LYS A 83 -16.77 0.01 8.52
CA LYS A 83 -15.88 -0.89 7.79
C LYS A 83 -16.10 -0.91 6.26
N GLN A 84 -17.08 -0.17 5.73
CA GLN A 84 -17.48 -0.19 4.32
C GLN A 84 -17.64 1.19 3.67
N VAL A 85 -17.36 2.28 4.37
CA VAL A 85 -17.44 3.62 3.76
C VAL A 85 -16.15 3.93 3.02
N GLU A 86 -16.30 4.43 1.80
CA GLU A 86 -15.18 4.91 0.97
C GLU A 86 -14.61 6.24 1.52
N VAL A 87 -14.10 6.17 2.73
CA VAL A 87 -13.45 7.33 3.35
C VAL A 87 -11.98 7.35 2.94
N PRO A 88 -11.47 8.51 2.49
CA PRO A 88 -10.06 8.66 2.18
C PRO A 88 -9.18 8.21 3.34
N GLY A 89 -8.20 7.35 3.04
CA GLY A 89 -7.27 6.80 4.03
C GLY A 89 -7.62 5.41 4.54
N THR A 90 -8.79 4.87 4.24
CA THR A 90 -9.13 3.49 4.60
C THR A 90 -8.34 2.50 3.76
N ILE A 91 -8.07 1.32 4.32
CA ILE A 91 -7.40 0.25 3.60
C ILE A 91 -8.21 -0.22 2.39
N HIS A 92 -9.52 -0.27 2.51
CA HIS A 92 -10.41 -0.58 1.39
C HIS A 92 -10.13 0.33 0.17
N VAL A 93 -10.03 1.65 0.37
CA VAL A 93 -9.72 2.56 -0.74
C VAL A 93 -8.29 2.33 -1.27
N HIS A 94 -7.33 2.18 -0.39
CA HIS A 94 -5.92 2.06 -0.78
C HIS A 94 -5.57 0.70 -1.39
N TYR A 95 -6.23 -0.37 -1.00
CA TYR A 95 -5.99 -1.71 -1.53
C TYR A 95 -6.88 -2.02 -2.73
N ASP A 96 -8.20 -1.95 -2.56
CA ASP A 96 -9.14 -2.41 -3.59
C ASP A 96 -9.23 -1.46 -4.78
N LYS A 97 -9.07 -0.14 -4.56
CA LYS A 97 -9.27 0.87 -5.60
C LYS A 97 -7.98 1.42 -6.18
N THR A 98 -7.00 1.71 -5.34
CA THR A 98 -5.76 2.35 -5.81
C THR A 98 -4.59 1.36 -5.98
N GLY A 99 -4.70 0.15 -5.43
CA GLY A 99 -3.61 -0.82 -5.48
C GLY A 99 -2.35 -0.38 -4.73
N PHE A 100 -2.49 0.51 -3.75
CA PHE A 100 -1.36 1.11 -3.05
C PHE A 100 -0.68 0.14 -2.09
N PHE A 101 -1.46 -0.71 -1.40
CA PHE A 101 -0.93 -1.77 -0.56
C PHE A 101 -0.68 -3.04 -1.36
N ARG A 102 0.43 -3.70 -1.06
CA ARG A 102 0.78 -4.97 -1.70
C ARG A 102 -0.11 -6.11 -1.24
N GLU A 103 -0.31 -6.21 0.07
CA GLU A 103 -1.19 -7.19 0.71
C GLU A 103 -1.85 -6.60 1.94
N VAL A 104 -3.00 -7.16 2.31
CA VAL A 104 -3.77 -6.80 3.50
C VAL A 104 -4.04 -8.07 4.30
N TYR A 105 -3.87 -7.99 5.60
CA TYR A 105 -4.00 -9.11 6.54
C TYR A 105 -5.07 -8.85 7.58
N ASP A 106 -5.66 -9.93 8.07
CA ASP A 106 -6.77 -9.86 9.03
C ASP A 106 -6.35 -9.50 10.45
N ASP A 107 -5.11 -9.78 10.81
CA ASP A 107 -4.57 -9.57 12.15
C ASP A 107 -3.09 -9.15 12.12
N GLU A 108 -2.56 -8.78 13.27
CA GLU A 108 -1.18 -8.32 13.44
C GLU A 108 -0.16 -9.43 13.16
N ILE A 109 -0.49 -10.68 13.47
CA ILE A 109 0.38 -11.84 13.24
C ILE A 109 0.54 -12.02 11.72
N GLY A 110 -0.55 -11.94 10.98
CA GLY A 110 -0.52 -11.99 9.52
C GLY A 110 0.35 -10.91 8.90
N VAL A 111 0.30 -9.67 9.42
CA VAL A 111 1.19 -8.59 8.94
C VAL A 111 2.65 -8.91 9.22
N ILE A 112 2.98 -9.41 10.42
CA ILE A 112 4.35 -9.81 10.77
C ILE A 112 4.84 -10.95 9.89
N ASP A 113 4.02 -11.96 9.66
CA ASP A 113 4.37 -13.09 8.80
C ASP A 113 4.49 -12.66 7.33
N GLY A 114 3.68 -11.69 6.90
CA GLY A 114 3.84 -11.04 5.62
C GLY A 114 5.19 -10.33 5.46
N ILE A 115 5.66 -9.62 6.49
CA ILE A 115 7.01 -9.01 6.48
C ILE A 115 8.07 -10.10 6.31
N LYS A 116 8.00 -11.18 7.09
CA LYS A 116 8.95 -12.30 6.97
C LYS A 116 8.91 -12.93 5.59
N LYS A 117 7.72 -13.19 5.04
CA LYS A 117 7.52 -13.70 3.69
C LYS A 117 8.25 -12.86 2.65
N TYR A 118 8.11 -11.53 2.71
CA TYR A 118 8.81 -10.64 1.77
C TYR A 118 10.31 -10.59 2.01
N MET A 119 10.77 -10.74 3.25
CA MET A 119 12.20 -10.87 3.52
C MET A 119 12.80 -12.13 2.90
N ASP A 120 12.05 -13.23 2.87
CA ASP A 120 12.49 -14.50 2.26
C ASP A 120 12.63 -14.40 0.73
N TYR A 121 11.96 -13.43 0.09
CA TYR A 121 12.12 -13.14 -1.34
C TYR A 121 13.28 -12.20 -1.67
N LEU A 122 13.96 -11.67 -0.66
CA LEU A 122 15.05 -10.72 -0.85
C LEU A 122 16.41 -11.42 -0.66
N PRO A 123 17.44 -11.00 -1.40
CA PRO A 123 18.80 -11.49 -1.16
C PRO A 123 19.30 -11.06 0.22
N ALA A 124 20.17 -11.88 0.83
CA ALA A 124 20.78 -11.57 2.12
C ALA A 124 21.82 -10.43 2.02
N TYR A 125 22.39 -10.22 0.84
CA TYR A 125 23.35 -9.15 0.58
C TYR A 125 23.33 -8.75 -0.90
N ASP A 126 23.91 -7.61 -1.20
CA ASP A 126 24.04 -7.12 -2.58
C ASP A 126 24.80 -8.14 -3.46
N LEU A 127 24.32 -8.31 -4.68
CA LEU A 127 24.83 -9.28 -5.67
C LEU A 127 24.56 -10.76 -5.36
N GLU A 128 23.90 -11.11 -4.28
CA GLU A 128 23.43 -12.47 -4.10
C GLU A 128 22.32 -12.76 -5.12
N PHE A 129 22.48 -13.88 -5.85
CA PHE A 129 21.42 -14.43 -6.67
C PHE A 129 20.90 -15.73 -6.05
N PHE A 130 19.63 -15.81 -5.82
CA PHE A 130 18.96 -17.04 -5.41
C PHE A 130 17.60 -17.16 -6.09
N ARG A 131 17.08 -18.35 -6.08
CA ARG A 131 15.76 -18.66 -6.62
C ARG A 131 14.87 -19.18 -5.51
N VAL A 132 13.70 -18.57 -5.33
CA VAL A 132 12.75 -18.98 -4.29
C VAL A 132 11.99 -20.20 -4.72
N ASP A 133 11.55 -20.21 -5.99
CA ASP A 133 10.78 -21.30 -6.57
C ASP A 133 11.39 -21.78 -7.88
N GLU A 134 11.15 -23.03 -8.24
CA GLU A 134 11.49 -23.54 -9.57
C GLU A 134 10.57 -22.92 -10.62
N PRO A 135 11.08 -22.69 -11.86
CA PRO A 135 10.25 -22.23 -12.95
C PRO A 135 9.10 -23.20 -13.21
N ALA A 136 7.93 -22.65 -13.39
CA ALA A 136 6.73 -23.41 -13.77
C ALA A 136 6.19 -22.91 -15.11
N GLU A 137 5.47 -23.76 -15.80
CA GLU A 137 4.74 -23.34 -17.00
C GLU A 137 3.63 -22.36 -16.64
N PRO A 138 3.32 -21.40 -17.51
CA PRO A 138 2.23 -20.48 -17.28
C PRO A 138 0.89 -21.20 -17.02
N ALA A 139 0.07 -20.65 -16.14
CA ALA A 139 -1.23 -21.23 -15.81
C ALA A 139 -2.23 -21.20 -16.98
N LEU A 140 -2.05 -20.28 -17.93
CA LEU A 140 -2.88 -20.08 -19.10
C LEU A 140 -2.01 -20.02 -20.37
N ASP A 141 -2.62 -20.25 -21.54
CA ASP A 141 -1.89 -20.27 -22.81
C ASP A 141 -1.24 -18.90 -23.12
N PRO A 142 0.10 -18.81 -23.22
CA PRO A 142 0.80 -17.57 -23.56
C PRO A 142 0.41 -16.99 -24.93
N ASN A 143 -0.04 -17.81 -25.88
CA ASN A 143 -0.43 -17.35 -27.20
C ASN A 143 -1.66 -16.43 -27.17
N ASP A 144 -2.49 -16.53 -26.16
CA ASP A 144 -3.64 -15.65 -25.96
C ASP A 144 -3.24 -14.17 -25.73
N LEU A 145 -1.99 -13.89 -25.36
CA LEU A 145 -1.49 -12.52 -25.16
C LEU A 145 -1.71 -11.64 -26.40
N TYR A 146 -1.61 -12.21 -27.57
CA TYR A 146 -1.86 -11.49 -28.83
C TYR A 146 -3.31 -11.00 -28.99
N SER A 147 -4.26 -11.64 -28.31
CA SER A 147 -5.67 -11.25 -28.34
C SER A 147 -6.06 -10.31 -27.18
N ILE A 148 -5.33 -10.34 -26.06
CA ILE A 148 -5.63 -9.59 -24.86
C ILE A 148 -5.10 -8.16 -24.93
N ILE A 149 -3.87 -7.99 -25.45
CA ILE A 149 -3.25 -6.68 -25.54
C ILE A 149 -3.85 -5.92 -26.74
N PRO A 150 -4.60 -4.85 -26.50
CA PRO A 150 -5.26 -4.16 -27.59
C PRO A 150 -4.26 -3.36 -28.45
N MET A 151 -4.43 -3.39 -29.76
CA MET A 151 -3.66 -2.55 -30.71
C MET A 151 -3.88 -1.04 -30.46
N ASN A 152 -5.03 -0.68 -29.92
CA ASN A 152 -5.35 0.70 -29.58
C ASN A 152 -4.83 1.03 -28.16
N GLN A 153 -3.79 1.86 -28.07
CA GLN A 153 -3.16 2.27 -26.82
C GLN A 153 -4.08 3.02 -25.83
N LYS A 154 -5.25 3.49 -26.28
CA LYS A 154 -6.24 4.15 -25.42
C LYS A 154 -7.22 3.16 -24.77
N LYS A 155 -7.18 1.90 -25.17
CA LYS A 155 -8.04 0.86 -24.61
C LYS A 155 -7.36 0.23 -23.41
N ILE A 156 -8.06 0.23 -22.26
CA ILE A 156 -7.60 -0.46 -21.04
C ILE A 156 -7.77 -1.97 -21.17
N TYR A 157 -6.89 -2.71 -20.54
CA TYR A 157 -6.96 -4.15 -20.38
C TYR A 157 -6.63 -4.53 -18.93
N ASN A 158 -7.02 -5.73 -18.53
CA ASN A 158 -6.74 -6.23 -17.18
C ASN A 158 -5.34 -6.86 -17.16
N ILE A 159 -4.45 -6.33 -16.31
CA ILE A 159 -3.09 -6.83 -16.19
C ILE A 159 -3.02 -8.28 -15.66
N TYR A 160 -3.99 -8.71 -14.86
CA TYR A 160 -4.06 -10.08 -14.35
C TYR A 160 -4.27 -11.12 -15.46
N ASP A 161 -4.91 -10.72 -16.55
CA ASP A 161 -5.04 -11.59 -17.74
C ASP A 161 -3.68 -11.85 -18.41
N ILE A 162 -2.74 -10.93 -18.26
CA ILE A 162 -1.36 -11.08 -18.73
C ILE A 162 -0.54 -11.92 -17.75
N ILE A 163 -0.59 -11.61 -16.47
CA ILE A 163 0.23 -12.28 -15.44
C ILE A 163 -0.01 -13.81 -15.43
N GLY A 164 -1.24 -14.24 -15.59
CA GLY A 164 -1.56 -15.68 -15.65
C GLY A 164 -1.01 -16.43 -16.86
N ARG A 165 -0.39 -15.71 -17.83
CA ARG A 165 0.18 -16.24 -19.08
C ARG A 165 1.71 -16.07 -19.17
N LEU A 166 2.30 -15.54 -18.12
CA LEU A 166 3.75 -15.40 -17.95
C LEU A 166 4.27 -16.39 -16.93
#